data_66ebcfcd9a9321fc1aadd840c2543c1d
#
_entry.id   66ebcfcd9a9321fc1aadd840c2543c1d
#
_cell.length_a   1.000
_cell.length_b   1.000
_cell.length_c   1.000
_cell.angle_alpha   90.00
_cell.angle_beta   90.00
_cell.angle_gamma   90.00
#
_symmetry.space_group_name_H-M   'P 1'
#
loop_
_entity.id
_entity.type
_entity.pdbx_description
1 polymer ?
#
loop_
_entity_poly.entity_id
_entity_poly.type
_entity_poly.pdbx_seq_one_letter_code
_entity_poly.pdbx_strand_id
1 'polypeptide(L)'
;VVAQRGLATFLYQEASPSDAVTQSEVLHKLDTLGFTTNHDYHLANTIDDVWEFIEKMAERRDDLPYEIDGIVIKVNDLSAQEELGFTVKAPRWAVAYKFPAEEKEAEILSVDWTVGRTGVVTPTANLSPVQLAGTTVSRATLYNVDSIAELDIRLGDTVIVSTAGDI
;
A
#
# COMPACT_ATOMS: atom_id res chain seq x y z
N VAL A 1 5.58 5.90 24.51
CA VAL A 1 5.81 4.84 23.51
C VAL A 1 5.98 5.46 22.13
N VAL A 2 5.03 6.27 21.60
CA VAL A 2 5.10 6.86 20.25
C VAL A 2 6.32 7.76 20.07
N ALA A 3 6.59 8.68 21.03
CA ALA A 3 7.74 9.58 20.99
C ALA A 3 9.11 8.86 20.96
N GLN A 4 9.18 7.61 21.39
CA GLN A 4 10.40 6.80 21.42
C GLN A 4 10.64 6.01 20.12
N ARG A 5 9.66 5.98 19.21
CA ARG A 5 9.74 5.18 17.97
C ARG A 5 10.48 5.87 16.83
N GLY A 6 10.80 7.17 16.96
CA GLY A 6 11.50 7.91 15.91
C GLY A 6 10.72 7.96 14.59
N LEU A 7 9.38 8.14 14.67
CA LEU A 7 8.54 8.18 13.48
C LEU A 7 8.93 9.37 12.57
N ALA A 8 8.99 9.13 11.29
CA ALA A 8 9.11 10.13 10.25
C ALA A 8 7.75 10.40 9.59
N THR A 9 7.60 11.57 8.98
CA THR A 9 6.40 11.98 8.27
C THR A 9 6.77 12.60 6.93
N PHE A 10 5.97 12.38 5.90
CA PHE A 10 6.06 13.09 4.64
C PHE A 10 4.88 14.06 4.51
N LEU A 11 5.18 15.36 4.36
CA LEU A 11 4.18 16.36 4.05
C LEU A 11 4.05 16.50 2.54
N TYR A 12 2.83 16.60 2.05
CA TYR A 12 2.56 16.63 0.61
C TYR A 12 1.51 17.66 0.19
N GLN A 13 0.91 18.39 1.14
CA GLN A 13 -0.13 19.36 0.89
C GLN A 13 -0.15 20.45 1.95
N GLU A 14 -0.54 21.67 1.59
CA GLU A 14 -0.89 22.75 2.50
C GLU A 14 -2.40 22.75 2.77
N ALA A 15 -2.81 23.01 4.00
CA ALA A 15 -4.22 23.13 4.37
C ALA A 15 -4.79 24.54 4.10
N SER A 16 -3.92 25.55 3.99
CA SER A 16 -4.27 26.93 3.68
C SER A 16 -4.10 27.20 2.18
N PRO A 17 -4.78 28.23 1.62
CA PRO A 17 -4.51 28.64 0.26
C PRO A 17 -3.01 28.86 0.04
N SER A 18 -2.46 28.21 -0.96
CA SER A 18 -1.07 28.34 -1.35
C SER A 18 -0.92 29.43 -2.41
N ASP A 19 0.23 30.08 -2.44
CA ASP A 19 0.68 30.92 -3.56
C ASP A 19 1.31 30.09 -4.69
N ALA A 20 1.50 28.79 -4.48
CA ALA A 20 1.95 27.85 -5.48
C ALA A 20 0.84 27.61 -6.55
N VAL A 21 1.26 27.37 -7.78
CA VAL A 21 0.37 27.11 -8.92
C VAL A 21 0.29 25.62 -9.23
N THR A 22 1.31 24.87 -8.82
CA THR A 22 1.42 23.44 -9.09
C THR A 22 1.69 22.63 -7.81
N GLN A 23 1.33 21.33 -7.84
CA GLN A 23 1.61 20.38 -6.78
C GLN A 23 3.12 20.24 -6.50
N SER A 24 3.93 20.27 -7.55
CA SER A 24 5.39 20.22 -7.43
C SER A 24 5.96 21.46 -6.75
N GLU A 25 5.39 22.65 -6.98
CA GLU A 25 5.78 23.86 -6.27
C GLU A 25 5.39 23.80 -4.79
N VAL A 26 4.25 23.19 -4.43
CA VAL A 26 3.89 22.95 -3.03
C VAL A 26 4.93 22.07 -2.35
N LEU A 27 5.36 20.97 -2.98
CA LEU A 27 6.40 20.11 -2.42
C LEU A 27 7.72 20.87 -2.22
N HIS A 28 8.13 21.64 -3.21
CA HIS A 28 9.35 22.45 -3.13
C HIS A 28 9.26 23.52 -2.03
N LYS A 29 8.12 24.17 -1.87
CA LYS A 29 7.89 25.16 -0.80
C LYS A 29 7.96 24.51 0.58
N LEU A 30 7.31 23.36 0.77
CA LEU A 30 7.36 22.61 2.04
C LEU A 30 8.80 22.22 2.39
N ASP A 31 9.57 21.75 1.41
CA ASP A 31 10.97 21.40 1.58
C ASP A 31 11.83 22.62 1.97
N THR A 32 11.62 23.77 1.31
CA THR A 32 12.28 25.04 1.62
C THR A 32 11.98 25.52 3.04
N LEU A 33 10.78 25.23 3.55
CA LEU A 33 10.38 25.54 4.93
C LEU A 33 10.96 24.56 5.96
N GLY A 34 11.69 23.52 5.52
CA GLY A 34 12.35 22.55 6.39
C GLY A 34 11.43 21.36 6.77
N PHE A 35 10.31 21.18 6.09
CA PHE A 35 9.49 19.99 6.26
C PHE A 35 10.02 18.82 5.41
N THR A 36 9.87 17.63 5.93
CA THR A 36 10.23 16.42 5.16
C THR A 36 9.17 16.16 4.08
N THR A 37 9.59 16.15 2.82
CA THR A 37 8.78 15.78 1.66
C THR A 37 9.32 14.50 1.04
N ASN A 38 8.51 13.81 0.23
CA ASN A 38 9.01 12.70 -0.55
C ASN A 38 9.67 13.25 -1.82
N HIS A 39 10.95 12.94 -2.01
CA HIS A 39 11.72 13.34 -3.19
C HIS A 39 11.65 12.34 -4.34
N ASP A 40 11.12 11.15 -4.12
CA ASP A 40 10.88 10.14 -5.16
C ASP A 40 9.58 10.46 -5.90
N TYR A 41 9.55 11.57 -6.64
CA TYR A 41 8.46 11.92 -7.54
C TYR A 41 8.98 12.29 -8.94
N HIS A 42 8.10 12.23 -9.92
CA HIS A 42 8.39 12.56 -11.31
C HIS A 42 7.27 13.41 -11.92
N LEU A 43 7.66 14.41 -12.72
CA LEU A 43 6.73 15.18 -13.54
C LEU A 43 6.60 14.50 -14.89
N ALA A 44 5.48 13.84 -15.12
CA ALA A 44 5.18 13.16 -16.35
C ALA A 44 4.40 14.10 -17.31
N ASN A 45 4.77 14.09 -18.58
CA ASN A 45 4.07 14.81 -19.64
C ASN A 45 3.18 13.88 -20.48
N THR A 46 3.48 12.59 -20.47
CA THR A 46 2.77 11.55 -21.21
C THR A 46 2.41 10.38 -20.30
N ILE A 47 1.50 9.54 -20.78
CA ILE A 47 1.18 8.29 -20.06
C ILE A 47 2.37 7.33 -20.06
N ASP A 48 3.20 7.37 -21.09
CA ASP A 48 4.40 6.54 -21.18
C ASP A 48 5.42 6.94 -20.11
N ASP A 49 5.61 8.25 -19.85
CA ASP A 49 6.46 8.74 -18.74
C ASP A 49 5.95 8.24 -17.38
N VAL A 50 4.61 8.16 -17.21
CA VAL A 50 4.01 7.62 -15.98
C VAL A 50 4.35 6.14 -15.81
N TRP A 51 4.22 5.34 -16.89
CA TRP A 51 4.52 3.92 -16.86
C TRP A 51 5.99 3.65 -16.59
N GLU A 52 6.90 4.37 -17.24
CA GLU A 52 8.34 4.26 -16.98
C GLU A 52 8.67 4.53 -15.51
N PHE A 53 8.04 5.53 -14.92
CA PHE A 53 8.22 5.81 -13.48
C PHE A 53 7.66 4.71 -12.58
N ILE A 54 6.49 4.14 -12.92
CA ILE A 54 5.89 3.01 -12.20
C ILE A 54 6.83 1.80 -12.20
N GLU A 55 7.34 1.41 -13.37
CA GLU A 55 8.25 0.27 -13.52
C GLU A 55 9.55 0.48 -12.72
N LYS A 56 10.15 1.67 -12.84
CA LYS A 56 11.33 2.05 -12.09
C LYS A 56 11.13 1.97 -10.57
N MET A 57 9.98 2.42 -10.09
CA MET A 57 9.68 2.39 -8.65
C MET A 57 9.35 0.98 -8.17
N ALA A 58 8.73 0.15 -9.01
CA ALA A 58 8.50 -1.27 -8.71
C ALA A 58 9.83 -2.03 -8.52
N GLU A 59 10.84 -1.75 -9.36
CA GLU A 59 12.18 -2.36 -9.23
C GLU A 59 12.93 -1.88 -7.99
N ARG A 60 12.73 -0.61 -7.60
CA ARG A 60 13.44 0.02 -6.48
C ARG A 60 12.73 -0.12 -5.13
N ARG A 61 11.54 -0.71 -5.08
CA ARG A 61 10.71 -0.72 -3.86
C ARG A 61 11.44 -1.32 -2.65
N ASP A 62 12.25 -2.35 -2.87
CA ASP A 62 12.97 -3.07 -1.80
C ASP A 62 14.25 -2.32 -1.33
N ASP A 63 14.72 -1.34 -2.10
CA ASP A 63 15.86 -0.49 -1.76
C ASP A 63 15.46 0.77 -0.98
N LEU A 64 14.17 1.06 -0.86
CA LEU A 64 13.69 2.21 -0.12
C LEU A 64 13.78 1.99 1.39
N PRO A 65 14.05 3.04 2.19
CA PRO A 65 14.08 2.93 3.66
C PRO A 65 12.68 2.82 4.29
N TYR A 66 11.64 2.69 3.49
CA TYR A 66 10.23 2.50 3.85
C TYR A 66 9.52 1.68 2.78
N GLU A 67 8.51 0.94 3.18
CA GLU A 67 7.72 0.13 2.27
C GLU A 67 6.75 0.98 1.46
N ILE A 68 6.55 0.59 0.20
CA ILE A 68 5.54 1.17 -0.68
C ILE A 68 4.69 0.05 -1.31
N ASP A 69 3.40 0.28 -1.41
CA ASP A 69 2.45 -0.64 -2.04
C ASP A 69 1.95 -0.15 -3.41
N GLY A 70 2.40 1.03 -3.82
CA GLY A 70 2.02 1.64 -5.08
C GLY A 70 2.46 3.08 -5.22
N ILE A 71 1.92 3.74 -6.24
CA ILE A 71 2.23 5.11 -6.62
C ILE A 71 0.95 5.92 -6.71
N VAL A 72 0.98 7.17 -6.27
CA VAL A 72 -0.12 8.11 -6.44
C VAL A 72 0.19 9.06 -7.58
N ILE A 73 -0.64 9.01 -8.62
CA ILE A 73 -0.58 9.88 -9.78
C ILE A 73 -1.54 11.05 -9.53
N LYS A 74 -1.07 12.28 -9.66
CA LYS A 74 -1.84 13.49 -9.36
C LYS A 74 -1.79 14.44 -10.53
N VAL A 75 -2.89 15.19 -10.76
CA VAL A 75 -2.87 16.36 -11.62
C VAL A 75 -1.95 17.41 -10.99
N ASN A 76 -0.97 17.94 -11.74
CA ASN A 76 0.01 18.86 -11.19
C ASN A 76 -0.52 20.30 -11.04
N ASP A 77 -1.42 20.74 -11.90
CA ASP A 77 -2.04 22.07 -11.85
C ASP A 77 -3.07 22.16 -10.73
N LEU A 78 -2.88 23.09 -9.76
CA LEU A 78 -3.76 23.23 -8.59
C LEU A 78 -5.14 23.78 -8.95
N SER A 79 -5.25 24.63 -9.97
CA SER A 79 -6.55 25.14 -10.42
C SER A 79 -7.39 24.04 -11.06
N ALA A 80 -6.76 23.14 -11.81
CA ALA A 80 -7.40 21.94 -12.35
C ALA A 80 -7.79 20.94 -11.23
N GLN A 81 -6.99 20.82 -10.17
CA GLN A 81 -7.38 20.02 -9.02
C GLN A 81 -8.65 20.57 -8.34
N GLU A 82 -8.75 21.89 -8.19
CA GLU A 82 -9.91 22.56 -7.62
C GLU A 82 -11.15 22.37 -8.48
N GLU A 83 -11.04 22.51 -9.81
CA GLU A 83 -12.13 22.30 -10.77
C GLU A 83 -12.64 20.85 -10.76
N LEU A 84 -11.74 19.86 -10.72
CA LEU A 84 -12.09 18.45 -10.66
C LEU A 84 -12.73 18.07 -9.30
N GLY A 85 -12.29 18.72 -8.24
CA GLY A 85 -12.84 18.59 -6.90
C GLY A 85 -12.69 17.20 -6.28
N PHE A 86 -13.64 16.88 -5.39
CA PHE A 86 -13.63 15.66 -4.59
C PHE A 86 -14.93 14.87 -4.75
N THR A 87 -14.83 13.57 -4.54
CA THR A 87 -15.98 12.74 -4.19
C THR A 87 -16.15 12.74 -2.66
N VAL A 88 -17.15 12.02 -2.14
CA VAL A 88 -17.32 11.86 -0.68
C VAL A 88 -16.10 11.20 -0.02
N LYS A 89 -15.34 10.41 -0.75
CA LYS A 89 -14.24 9.58 -0.19
C LYS A 89 -12.86 9.90 -0.73
N ALA A 90 -12.73 10.52 -1.90
CA ALA A 90 -11.44 10.68 -2.56
C ALA A 90 -11.41 11.89 -3.50
N PRO A 91 -10.23 12.48 -3.76
CA PRO A 91 -10.04 13.49 -4.79
C PRO A 91 -10.26 12.89 -6.18
N ARG A 92 -10.82 13.67 -7.10
CA ARG A 92 -10.99 13.27 -8.51
C ARG A 92 -9.74 13.50 -9.35
N TRP A 93 -8.80 14.25 -8.83
CA TRP A 93 -7.54 14.64 -9.47
C TRP A 93 -6.36 13.75 -9.10
N ALA A 94 -6.60 12.68 -8.34
CA ALA A 94 -5.57 11.72 -7.96
C ALA A 94 -6.05 10.28 -8.16
N VAL A 95 -5.14 9.42 -8.63
CA VAL A 95 -5.35 7.99 -8.81
C VAL A 95 -4.19 7.22 -8.18
N ALA A 96 -4.50 6.21 -7.41
CA ALA A 96 -3.52 5.29 -6.87
C ALA A 96 -3.35 4.10 -7.83
N TYR A 97 -2.12 3.86 -8.27
CA TYR A 97 -1.71 2.61 -8.91
C TYR A 97 -1.08 1.73 -7.85
N LYS A 98 -1.70 0.58 -7.56
CA LYS A 98 -1.18 -0.40 -6.60
C LYS A 98 -0.30 -1.40 -7.32
N PHE A 99 0.89 -1.69 -6.77
CA PHE A 99 1.71 -2.77 -7.27
C PHE A 99 0.99 -4.11 -7.12
N PRO A 100 1.31 -5.10 -7.98
CA PRO A 100 0.85 -6.45 -7.75
C PRO A 100 1.22 -6.91 -6.33
N ALA A 101 0.27 -7.61 -5.68
CA ALA A 101 0.55 -8.21 -4.37
C ALA A 101 1.74 -9.17 -4.49
N GLU A 102 2.61 -9.14 -3.48
CA GLU A 102 3.65 -10.15 -3.39
C GLU A 102 3.03 -11.49 -3.03
N GLU A 103 3.44 -12.54 -3.75
CA GLU A 103 2.94 -13.90 -3.57
C GLU A 103 4.11 -14.84 -3.27
N LYS A 104 3.92 -15.73 -2.28
CA LYS A 104 4.91 -16.75 -1.90
C LYS A 104 4.23 -18.07 -1.67
N GLU A 105 4.95 -19.14 -1.97
CA GLU A 105 4.52 -20.50 -1.63
C GLU A 105 4.82 -20.81 -0.16
N ALA A 106 3.84 -21.40 0.52
CA ALA A 106 3.96 -21.88 1.89
C ALA A 106 3.21 -23.20 2.07
N GLU A 107 3.69 -24.08 2.96
CA GLU A 107 3.03 -25.33 3.32
C GLU A 107 2.04 -25.09 4.48
N ILE A 108 0.86 -25.71 4.40
CA ILE A 108 -0.13 -25.71 5.48
C ILE A 108 0.26 -26.78 6.52
N LEU A 109 0.70 -26.33 7.69
CA LEU A 109 1.13 -27.21 8.79
C LEU A 109 -0.03 -27.66 9.66
N SER A 110 -0.97 -26.76 9.95
CA SER A 110 -2.18 -27.02 10.74
C SER A 110 -3.24 -25.97 10.53
N VAL A 111 -4.45 -26.22 10.99
CA VAL A 111 -5.55 -25.26 10.96
C VAL A 111 -6.09 -25.08 12.39
N ASP A 112 -6.08 -23.86 12.89
CA ASP A 112 -6.68 -23.46 14.15
C ASP A 112 -8.08 -22.90 13.92
N TRP A 113 -9.02 -23.26 14.80
CA TRP A 113 -10.37 -22.75 14.81
C TRP A 113 -10.55 -21.78 15.97
N THR A 114 -10.80 -20.52 15.68
CA THR A 114 -11.02 -19.49 16.70
C THR A 114 -12.46 -19.01 16.70
N VAL A 115 -13.00 -18.82 17.91
CA VAL A 115 -14.34 -18.27 18.08
C VAL A 115 -14.22 -16.78 18.36
N GLY A 116 -14.77 -15.95 17.48
CA GLY A 116 -14.84 -14.50 17.64
C GLY A 116 -15.84 -14.06 18.71
N ARG A 117 -15.79 -12.79 19.09
CA ARG A 117 -16.71 -12.20 20.10
C ARG A 117 -18.19 -12.38 19.78
N THR A 118 -18.55 -12.43 18.51
CA THR A 118 -19.93 -12.62 18.02
C THR A 118 -20.33 -14.08 17.87
N GLY A 119 -19.47 -15.04 18.26
CA GLY A 119 -19.71 -16.47 18.10
C GLY A 119 -19.33 -17.02 16.71
N VAL A 120 -18.84 -16.19 15.82
CA VAL A 120 -18.34 -16.62 14.50
C VAL A 120 -17.08 -17.45 14.67
N VAL A 121 -17.05 -18.63 14.04
CA VAL A 121 -15.89 -19.53 14.02
C VAL A 121 -15.07 -19.25 12.76
N THR A 122 -13.81 -18.86 12.93
CA THR A 122 -12.92 -18.52 11.83
C THR A 122 -11.74 -19.49 11.80
N PRO A 123 -11.51 -20.20 10.67
CA PRO A 123 -10.33 -21.02 10.49
C PRO A 123 -9.12 -20.17 10.10
N THR A 124 -7.97 -20.52 10.68
CA THR A 124 -6.68 -19.89 10.38
C THR A 124 -5.67 -20.99 10.10
N ALA A 125 -5.03 -20.94 8.93
CA ALA A 125 -3.93 -21.82 8.61
C ALA A 125 -2.67 -21.37 9.33
N ASN A 126 -1.95 -22.31 9.96
CA ASN A 126 -0.57 -22.15 10.35
C ASN A 126 0.31 -22.67 9.21
N LEU A 127 1.22 -21.83 8.74
CA LEU A 127 2.02 -22.03 7.54
C LEU A 127 3.50 -22.21 7.90
N SER A 128 4.23 -22.85 7.00
CA SER A 128 5.68 -22.71 6.99
C SER A 128 6.03 -21.23 6.87
N PRO A 129 6.94 -20.69 7.72
CA PRO A 129 7.25 -19.26 7.71
C PRO A 129 7.83 -18.82 6.37
N VAL A 130 7.26 -17.77 5.77
CA VAL A 130 7.74 -17.15 4.52
C VAL A 130 7.90 -15.65 4.69
N GLN A 131 8.89 -15.08 3.99
CA GLN A 131 9.07 -13.62 3.94
C GLN A 131 8.14 -13.06 2.87
N LEU A 132 7.24 -12.15 3.26
CA LEU A 132 6.25 -11.55 2.39
C LEU A 132 6.06 -10.08 2.81
N ALA A 133 6.27 -9.17 1.87
CA ALA A 133 6.17 -7.72 2.10
C ALA A 133 6.91 -7.28 3.39
N GLY A 134 8.21 -7.59 3.49
CA GLY A 134 9.07 -7.20 4.62
C GLY A 134 8.77 -7.88 5.96
N THR A 135 7.73 -8.72 6.03
CA THR A 135 7.28 -9.38 7.26
C THR A 135 7.36 -10.90 7.14
N THR A 136 7.68 -11.59 8.25
CA THR A 136 7.58 -13.06 8.29
C THR A 136 6.13 -13.47 8.54
N VAL A 137 5.50 -14.03 7.52
CA VAL A 137 4.13 -14.57 7.59
C VAL A 137 4.20 -16.06 7.93
N SER A 138 3.47 -16.47 8.96
CA SER A 138 3.31 -17.86 9.39
C SER A 138 1.85 -18.25 9.63
N ARG A 139 0.92 -17.34 9.38
CA ARG A 139 -0.53 -17.57 9.55
C ARG A 139 -1.30 -16.86 8.46
N ALA A 140 -2.33 -17.53 7.93
CA ALA A 140 -3.25 -16.94 6.97
C ALA A 140 -4.70 -17.28 7.34
N THR A 141 -5.62 -16.35 7.09
CA THR A 141 -7.05 -16.65 7.28
C THR A 141 -7.56 -17.53 6.15
N LEU A 142 -8.39 -18.51 6.50
CA LEU A 142 -9.13 -19.33 5.52
C LEU A 142 -10.59 -18.87 5.42
N TYR A 143 -10.94 -17.74 6.03
CA TYR A 143 -12.22 -17.09 6.05
C TYR A 143 -13.34 -17.93 6.67
N ASN A 144 -13.73 -19.06 6.07
CA ASN A 144 -14.83 -19.92 6.50
C ASN A 144 -14.69 -21.34 5.93
N VAL A 145 -15.59 -22.24 6.31
CA VAL A 145 -15.62 -23.65 5.86
C VAL A 145 -15.85 -23.76 4.35
N ASP A 146 -16.68 -22.91 3.80
CA ASP A 146 -17.01 -22.95 2.37
C ASP A 146 -15.78 -22.61 1.52
N SER A 147 -14.99 -21.62 1.95
CA SER A 147 -13.72 -21.27 1.27
C SER A 147 -12.72 -22.43 1.33
N ILE A 148 -12.65 -23.16 2.44
CA ILE A 148 -11.78 -24.35 2.54
C ILE A 148 -12.23 -25.44 1.56
N ALA A 149 -13.52 -25.67 1.44
CA ALA A 149 -14.08 -26.65 0.54
C ALA A 149 -13.93 -26.26 -0.93
N GLU A 150 -14.14 -24.98 -1.26
CA GLU A 150 -14.00 -24.45 -2.61
C GLU A 150 -12.54 -24.54 -3.13
N LEU A 151 -11.58 -24.25 -2.27
CA LEU A 151 -10.16 -24.34 -2.58
C LEU A 151 -9.58 -25.76 -2.41
N ASP A 152 -10.38 -26.73 -1.93
CA ASP A 152 -9.98 -28.11 -1.61
C ASP A 152 -8.72 -28.20 -0.73
N ILE A 153 -8.61 -27.30 0.26
CA ILE A 153 -7.43 -27.14 1.14
C ILE A 153 -7.27 -28.34 2.07
N ARG A 154 -6.06 -28.90 2.13
CA ARG A 154 -5.67 -30.01 3.01
C ARG A 154 -4.38 -29.71 3.76
N LEU A 155 -4.18 -30.38 4.88
CA LEU A 155 -2.92 -30.32 5.60
C LEU A 155 -1.79 -30.90 4.76
N GLY A 156 -0.66 -30.20 4.72
CA GLY A 156 0.50 -30.57 3.90
C GLY A 156 0.45 -30.02 2.47
N ASP A 157 -0.61 -29.32 2.07
CA ASP A 157 -0.67 -28.67 0.77
C ASP A 157 0.28 -27.47 0.72
N THR A 158 0.87 -27.26 -0.46
CA THR A 158 1.55 -26.01 -0.79
C THR A 158 0.54 -25.03 -1.36
N VAL A 159 0.43 -23.87 -0.75
CA VAL A 159 -0.50 -22.80 -1.12
C VAL A 159 0.25 -21.52 -1.46
N ILE A 160 -0.36 -20.71 -2.32
CA ILE A 160 0.11 -19.35 -2.59
C ILE A 160 -0.48 -18.43 -1.54
N VAL A 161 0.40 -17.76 -0.81
CA VAL A 161 0.03 -16.75 0.20
C VAL A 161 0.30 -15.38 -0.35
N SER A 162 -0.69 -14.52 -0.30
CA SER A 162 -0.58 -13.12 -0.70
C SER A 162 -1.04 -12.19 0.42
N THR A 163 -0.54 -10.96 0.43
CA THR A 163 -1.07 -9.91 1.31
C THR A 163 -2.38 -9.38 0.72
N ALA A 164 -3.47 -9.46 1.47
CA ALA A 164 -4.76 -8.89 1.07
C ALA A 164 -4.79 -7.40 1.38
N GLY A 165 -4.25 -6.58 0.47
CA GLY A 165 -4.23 -5.13 0.63
C GLY A 165 -3.28 -4.66 1.73
N ASP A 166 -3.37 -3.37 2.03
CA ASP A 166 -2.70 -2.79 3.19
C ASP A 166 -3.26 -3.46 4.44
N ILE A 167 -2.42 -4.02 5.18
CA ILE A 167 -2.68 -4.78 6.43
C ILE A 167 -3.75 -4.14 7.29
#